data_159eb1aba3a2ff6e90f0ef697b91a4c0
#
_entry.id   159eb1aba3a2ff6e90f0ef697b91a4c0
#
_cell.length_a   1.000
_cell.length_b   1.000
_cell.length_c   1.000
_cell.angle_alpha   90.00
_cell.angle_beta   90.00
_cell.angle_gamma   90.00
#
_symmetry.space_group_name_H-M   'P 1'
#
loop_
_entity.id
_entity.type
_entity.pdbx_description
1 polymer ?
#
loop_
_entity_poly.entity_id
_entity_poly.type
_entity_poly.pdbx_seq_one_letter_code
_entity_poly.pdbx_strand_id
1 'polypeptide(L)'
;MSDLPENDQHMPLVSHLTELRTRLLRCVAAIFIIFAGLFAFTQQIYTFVSTPLRAYLPAGATMIATDVSSPFLTPLKLTMMVSLFLAIPVILHQIWGFIAPGLYKHEKRIAVPLLISSIALFYTGMAFAYYLVFPLIFKFFAAATPAGVEMMTDITSYLDFVMTLFFAFGVAFEIPVAVVLLVWI
;
A
#
# COMPACT_ATOMS: atom_id res chain seq x y z
N MET A 1 50.42 23.90 3.23
CA MET A 1 49.06 24.26 3.54
C MET A 1 48.24 23.57 2.46
N SER A 2 47.48 22.61 2.89
CA SER A 2 46.96 21.48 2.18
C SER A 2 45.63 21.82 1.52
N ASP A 3 45.62 21.97 0.23
CA ASP A 3 44.43 21.92 -0.61
C ASP A 3 44.01 20.46 -0.76
N LEU A 4 43.17 19.96 0.15
CA LEU A 4 42.43 18.72 -0.07
C LEU A 4 41.32 19.05 -1.06
N PRO A 5 41.13 18.29 -2.14
CA PRO A 5 40.14 18.61 -3.15
C PRO A 5 38.74 18.40 -2.57
N GLU A 6 37.95 19.45 -2.59
CA GLU A 6 36.49 19.50 -2.23
C GLU A 6 35.62 18.43 -2.97
N ASN A 7 36.23 17.75 -3.94
CA ASN A 7 35.59 16.80 -4.84
C ASN A 7 35.29 15.42 -4.18
N ASP A 8 35.96 15.08 -3.06
CA ASP A 8 35.79 13.77 -2.42
C ASP A 8 34.53 13.66 -1.56
N GLN A 9 33.96 14.80 -1.13
CA GLN A 9 32.73 14.81 -0.31
C GLN A 9 31.46 14.71 -1.15
N HIS A 10 31.47 15.06 -2.43
CA HIS A 10 30.32 14.99 -3.33
C HIS A 10 30.13 13.59 -3.97
N MET A 11 31.18 12.79 -4.08
CA MET A 11 31.13 11.44 -4.64
C MET A 11 30.21 10.48 -3.86
N PRO A 12 30.25 10.42 -2.50
CA PRO A 12 29.36 9.51 -1.76
C PRO A 12 27.88 9.90 -1.86
N LEU A 13 27.55 11.19 -1.93
CA LEU A 13 26.16 11.66 -2.08
C LEU A 13 25.60 11.35 -3.46
N VAL A 14 26.35 11.57 -4.52
CA VAL A 14 25.92 11.29 -5.90
C VAL A 14 25.73 9.78 -6.11
N SER A 15 26.62 8.94 -5.57
CA SER A 15 26.47 7.48 -5.63
C SER A 15 25.20 7.00 -4.89
N HIS A 16 24.91 7.58 -3.72
CA HIS A 16 23.74 7.25 -2.93
C HIS A 16 22.43 7.66 -3.64
N LEU A 17 22.39 8.84 -4.26
CA LEU A 17 21.26 9.29 -5.07
C LEU A 17 21.05 8.42 -6.32
N THR A 18 22.13 7.97 -6.96
CA THR A 18 22.05 7.07 -8.11
C THR A 18 21.52 5.68 -7.70
N GLU A 19 21.92 5.19 -6.52
CA GLU A 19 21.36 3.97 -5.93
C GLU A 19 19.87 4.11 -5.66
N LEU A 20 19.45 5.20 -5.01
CA LEU A 20 18.04 5.49 -4.75
C LEU A 20 17.20 5.50 -6.03
N ARG A 21 17.68 6.19 -7.08
CA ARG A 21 17.02 6.22 -8.40
C ARG A 21 16.84 4.81 -8.96
N THR A 22 17.90 4.00 -8.92
CA THR A 22 17.88 2.65 -9.48
C THR A 22 16.87 1.76 -8.72
N ARG A 23 16.84 1.86 -7.39
CA ARG A 23 15.91 1.12 -6.54
C ARG A 23 14.47 1.56 -6.77
N LEU A 24 14.21 2.87 -6.88
CA LEU A 24 12.90 3.41 -7.19
C LEU A 24 12.39 2.91 -8.55
N LEU A 25 13.24 2.92 -9.58
CA LEU A 25 12.88 2.39 -10.90
C LEU A 25 12.52 0.90 -10.86
N ARG A 26 13.21 0.09 -10.03
CA ARG A 26 12.86 -1.33 -9.83
C ARG A 26 11.50 -1.49 -9.16
N CYS A 27 11.17 -0.66 -8.16
CA CYS A 27 9.85 -0.67 -7.52
C CYS A 27 8.75 -0.33 -8.53
N VAL A 28 8.94 0.74 -9.29
CA VAL A 28 7.98 1.17 -10.32
C VAL A 28 7.80 0.08 -11.39
N ALA A 29 8.90 -0.49 -11.88
CA ALA A 29 8.85 -1.57 -12.86
C ALA A 29 8.09 -2.80 -12.32
N ALA A 30 8.32 -3.19 -11.06
CA ALA A 30 7.61 -4.30 -10.43
C ALA A 30 6.09 -4.03 -10.37
N ILE A 31 5.68 -2.82 -9.97
CA ILE A 31 4.26 -2.43 -9.94
C ILE A 31 3.64 -2.53 -11.33
N PHE A 32 4.29 -2.00 -12.37
CA PHE A 32 3.75 -2.03 -13.72
C PHE A 32 3.71 -3.44 -14.32
N ILE A 33 4.69 -4.30 -14.04
CA ILE A 33 4.68 -5.71 -14.47
C ILE A 33 3.50 -6.45 -13.85
N ILE A 34 3.27 -6.29 -12.53
CA ILE A 34 2.14 -6.89 -11.83
C ILE A 34 0.83 -6.33 -12.36
N PHE A 35 0.75 -5.01 -12.57
CA PHE A 35 -0.44 -4.36 -13.13
C PHE A 35 -0.79 -4.90 -14.52
N ALA A 36 0.19 -5.05 -15.41
CA ALA A 36 -0.03 -5.61 -16.74
C ALA A 36 -0.57 -7.06 -16.67
N GLY A 37 -0.07 -7.86 -15.71
CA GLY A 37 -0.58 -9.22 -15.47
C GLY A 37 -2.01 -9.24 -14.90
N LEU A 38 -2.35 -8.27 -14.04
CA LEU A 38 -3.67 -8.18 -13.42
C LEU A 38 -4.71 -7.47 -14.28
N PHE A 39 -4.31 -6.80 -15.34
CA PHE A 39 -5.19 -5.98 -16.17
C PHE A 39 -6.39 -6.77 -16.72
N ALA A 40 -6.19 -8.03 -17.10
CA ALA A 40 -7.26 -8.92 -17.58
C ALA A 40 -8.28 -9.29 -16.46
N PHE A 41 -7.91 -9.14 -15.19
CA PHE A 41 -8.72 -9.53 -14.02
C PHE A 41 -9.36 -8.34 -13.29
N THR A 42 -9.31 -7.16 -13.89
CA THR A 42 -9.79 -5.89 -13.30
C THR A 42 -11.22 -5.99 -12.74
N GLN A 43 -12.15 -6.64 -13.46
CA GLN A 43 -13.55 -6.79 -13.03
C GLN A 43 -13.70 -7.77 -11.86
N GLN A 44 -12.91 -8.84 -11.84
CA GLN A 44 -12.92 -9.81 -10.75
C GLN A 44 -12.37 -9.19 -9.46
N ILE A 45 -11.29 -8.40 -9.58
CA ILE A 45 -10.68 -7.66 -8.47
C ILE A 45 -11.70 -6.66 -7.89
N TYR A 46 -12.38 -5.90 -8.75
CA TYR A 46 -13.43 -4.98 -8.32
C TYR A 46 -14.55 -5.70 -7.57
N THR A 47 -15.06 -6.80 -8.12
CA THR A 47 -16.12 -7.59 -7.50
C THR A 47 -15.70 -8.10 -6.14
N PHE A 48 -14.49 -8.65 -6.00
CA PHE A 48 -13.96 -9.15 -4.74
C PHE A 48 -13.88 -8.05 -3.67
N VAL A 49 -13.31 -6.89 -3.99
CA VAL A 49 -13.13 -5.79 -3.04
C VAL A 49 -14.47 -5.12 -2.69
N SER A 50 -15.45 -5.11 -3.60
CA SER A 50 -16.78 -4.52 -3.34
C SER A 50 -17.72 -5.44 -2.54
N THR A 51 -17.41 -6.72 -2.42
CA THR A 51 -18.24 -7.72 -1.73
C THR A 51 -18.57 -7.34 -0.26
N PRO A 52 -17.60 -6.89 0.57
CA PRO A 52 -17.89 -6.52 1.96
C PRO A 52 -18.94 -5.41 2.08
N LEU A 53 -18.86 -4.38 1.23
CA LEU A 53 -19.87 -3.32 1.27
C LEU A 53 -21.26 -3.84 0.89
N ARG A 54 -21.33 -4.61 -0.19
CA ARG A 54 -22.62 -5.14 -0.66
C ARG A 54 -23.35 -5.96 0.39
N ALA A 55 -22.61 -6.63 1.27
CA ALA A 55 -23.19 -7.38 2.39
C ALA A 55 -23.86 -6.50 3.47
N TYR A 56 -23.50 -5.22 3.55
CA TYR A 56 -24.03 -4.27 4.53
C TYR A 56 -24.99 -3.24 3.92
N LEU A 57 -25.15 -3.22 2.60
CA LEU A 57 -26.15 -2.35 1.95
C LEU A 57 -27.57 -2.86 2.24
N PRO A 58 -28.55 -1.96 2.46
CA PRO A 58 -29.96 -2.33 2.58
C PRO A 58 -30.44 -3.13 1.38
N ALA A 59 -31.44 -4.00 1.59
CA ALA A 59 -32.03 -4.78 0.52
C ALA A 59 -32.56 -3.87 -0.61
N GLY A 60 -32.05 -4.05 -1.83
CA GLY A 60 -32.39 -3.24 -2.99
C GLY A 60 -31.50 -2.03 -3.23
N ALA A 61 -30.61 -1.67 -2.30
CA ALA A 61 -29.61 -0.61 -2.54
C ALA A 61 -28.53 -1.10 -3.52
N THR A 62 -28.16 -0.22 -4.47
CA THR A 62 -27.11 -0.47 -5.45
C THR A 62 -26.05 0.60 -5.33
N MET A 63 -24.82 0.27 -5.74
CA MET A 63 -23.78 1.27 -5.91
C MET A 63 -24.07 2.07 -7.19
N ILE A 64 -23.84 3.38 -7.14
CA ILE A 64 -24.02 4.29 -8.26
C ILE A 64 -22.65 4.73 -8.80
N ALA A 65 -22.63 5.10 -10.08
CA ALA A 65 -21.51 5.79 -10.70
C ALA A 65 -21.95 7.22 -10.98
N THR A 66 -21.37 8.17 -10.29
CA THR A 66 -21.73 9.59 -10.44
C THR A 66 -21.07 10.23 -11.64
N ASP A 67 -19.89 9.76 -12.01
CA ASP A 67 -19.15 10.19 -13.20
C ASP A 67 -19.27 9.21 -14.34
N VAL A 68 -19.33 9.70 -15.58
CA VAL A 68 -19.40 8.89 -16.82
C VAL A 68 -18.18 7.95 -16.98
N SER A 69 -17.02 8.41 -16.53
CA SER A 69 -15.76 7.66 -16.61
C SER A 69 -15.57 6.64 -15.46
N SER A 70 -16.27 6.81 -14.35
CA SER A 70 -16.12 6.00 -13.13
C SER A 70 -16.23 4.48 -13.38
N PRO A 71 -17.18 3.97 -14.17
CA PRO A 71 -17.30 2.53 -14.38
C PRO A 71 -16.07 1.88 -15.02
N PHE A 72 -15.27 2.65 -15.76
CA PHE A 72 -14.03 2.21 -16.38
C PHE A 72 -12.79 2.53 -15.51
N LEU A 73 -12.67 3.78 -15.07
CA LEU A 73 -11.46 4.25 -14.37
C LEU A 73 -11.35 3.71 -12.95
N THR A 74 -12.47 3.49 -12.26
CA THR A 74 -12.44 3.05 -10.86
C THR A 74 -11.92 1.61 -10.71
N PRO A 75 -12.38 0.61 -11.49
CA PRO A 75 -11.76 -0.72 -11.47
C PRO A 75 -10.29 -0.71 -11.89
N LEU A 76 -9.90 0.15 -12.83
CA LEU A 76 -8.52 0.30 -13.27
C LEU A 76 -7.62 0.85 -12.15
N LYS A 77 -8.08 1.91 -11.46
CA LYS A 77 -7.40 2.51 -10.30
C LYS A 77 -7.24 1.49 -9.17
N LEU A 78 -8.29 0.70 -8.90
CA LEU A 78 -8.23 -0.38 -7.94
C LEU A 78 -7.17 -1.43 -8.32
N THR A 79 -7.13 -1.85 -9.58
CA THR A 79 -6.14 -2.81 -10.06
C THR A 79 -4.71 -2.29 -9.91
N MET A 80 -4.49 -0.99 -10.17
CA MET A 80 -3.20 -0.35 -9.94
C MET A 80 -2.81 -0.38 -8.45
N MET A 81 -3.76 -0.10 -7.55
CA MET A 81 -3.52 -0.17 -6.10
C MET A 81 -3.26 -1.60 -5.60
N VAL A 82 -3.99 -2.57 -6.10
CA VAL A 82 -3.74 -3.99 -5.80
C VAL A 82 -2.35 -4.39 -6.30
N SER A 83 -1.93 -3.90 -7.46
CA SER A 83 -0.58 -4.15 -7.99
C SER A 83 0.50 -3.54 -7.10
N LEU A 84 0.25 -2.35 -6.56
CA LEU A 84 1.13 -1.74 -5.55
C LEU A 84 1.22 -2.62 -4.29
N PHE A 85 0.10 -3.10 -3.77
CA PHE A 85 0.08 -3.96 -2.58
C PHE A 85 0.79 -5.30 -2.82
N LEU A 86 0.62 -5.91 -3.99
CA LEU A 86 1.34 -7.13 -4.36
C LEU A 86 2.84 -6.89 -4.59
N ALA A 87 3.23 -5.66 -4.94
CA ALA A 87 4.64 -5.26 -5.07
C ALA A 87 5.32 -4.96 -3.73
N ILE A 88 4.60 -4.91 -2.60
CA ILE A 88 5.15 -4.59 -1.27
C ILE A 88 6.38 -5.43 -0.91
N PRO A 89 6.44 -6.74 -1.14
CA PRO A 89 7.65 -7.52 -0.86
C PRO A 89 8.88 -7.00 -1.63
N VAL A 90 8.68 -6.62 -2.88
CA VAL A 90 9.76 -6.03 -3.70
C VAL A 90 10.12 -4.65 -3.19
N ILE A 91 9.13 -3.82 -2.88
CA ILE A 91 9.32 -2.45 -2.38
C ILE A 91 10.08 -2.50 -1.04
N LEU A 92 9.63 -3.28 -0.08
CA LEU A 92 10.29 -3.45 1.21
C LEU A 92 11.72 -4.00 1.04
N HIS A 93 11.92 -4.97 0.15
CA HIS A 93 13.27 -5.46 -0.15
C HIS A 93 14.19 -4.35 -0.71
N GLN A 94 13.68 -3.45 -1.57
CA GLN A 94 14.47 -2.32 -2.08
C GLN A 94 14.77 -1.29 -0.98
N ILE A 95 13.80 -1.00 -0.10
CA ILE A 95 13.96 -0.11 1.05
C ILE A 95 15.00 -0.69 2.02
N TRP A 96 14.87 -1.95 2.39
CA TRP A 96 15.82 -2.64 3.26
C TRP A 96 17.22 -2.69 2.65
N GLY A 97 17.35 -2.97 1.36
CA GLY A 97 18.62 -2.95 0.67
C GLY A 97 19.28 -1.56 0.62
N PHE A 98 18.49 -0.49 0.68
CA PHE A 98 18.99 0.89 0.76
C PHE A 98 19.47 1.26 2.17
N ILE A 99 18.79 0.75 3.21
CA ILE A 99 19.12 1.00 4.62
C ILE A 99 20.25 0.08 5.11
N ALA A 100 20.31 -1.14 4.64
CA ALA A 100 21.25 -2.18 5.09
C ALA A 100 22.75 -1.80 5.03
N PRO A 101 23.25 -1.00 4.07
CA PRO A 101 24.65 -0.54 4.09
C PRO A 101 25.00 0.30 5.31
N GLY A 102 24.00 1.01 5.91
CA GLY A 102 24.17 1.80 7.13
C GLY A 102 24.24 0.98 8.42
N LEU A 103 23.85 -0.30 8.39
CA LEU A 103 23.90 -1.19 9.55
C LEU A 103 25.30 -1.81 9.73
N TYR A 104 25.75 -1.96 10.99
CA TYR A 104 27.03 -2.61 11.31
C TYR A 104 27.07 -4.06 10.79
N LYS A 105 28.27 -4.54 10.44
CA LYS A 105 28.48 -5.86 9.80
C LYS A 105 27.85 -7.04 10.56
N HIS A 106 27.70 -6.95 11.89
CA HIS A 106 27.08 -7.98 12.74
C HIS A 106 25.55 -8.01 12.62
N GLU A 107 24.91 -6.92 12.24
CA GLU A 107 23.46 -6.73 12.23
C GLU A 107 22.78 -7.14 10.92
N LYS A 108 23.58 -7.36 9.86
CA LYS A 108 23.06 -7.83 8.55
C LYS A 108 22.32 -9.16 8.64
N ARG A 109 22.62 -9.99 9.65
CA ARG A 109 21.92 -11.28 9.87
C ARG A 109 20.47 -11.08 10.34
N ILE A 110 20.16 -9.93 10.92
CA ILE A 110 18.84 -9.58 11.44
C ILE A 110 17.99 -8.91 10.37
N ALA A 111 18.61 -8.36 9.32
CA ALA A 111 17.89 -7.68 8.23
C ALA A 111 16.89 -8.61 7.51
N VAL A 112 17.23 -9.87 7.27
CA VAL A 112 16.34 -10.82 6.59
C VAL A 112 15.11 -11.18 7.45
N PRO A 113 15.24 -11.58 8.73
CA PRO A 113 14.08 -11.78 9.59
C PRO A 113 13.19 -10.54 9.72
N LEU A 114 13.78 -9.35 9.84
CA LEU A 114 13.02 -8.10 9.91
C LEU A 114 12.28 -7.80 8.60
N LEU A 115 12.90 -8.05 7.45
CA LEU A 115 12.22 -7.92 6.16
C LEU A 115 11.02 -8.87 6.05
N ILE A 116 11.17 -10.11 6.48
CA ILE A 116 10.07 -11.10 6.47
C ILE A 116 8.96 -10.65 7.42
N SER A 117 9.31 -10.15 8.61
CA SER A 117 8.32 -9.65 9.57
C SER A 117 7.60 -8.41 9.05
N SER A 118 8.28 -7.48 8.37
CA SER A 118 7.69 -6.34 7.68
C SER A 118 6.63 -6.80 6.67
N ILE A 119 7.01 -7.69 5.75
CA ILE A 119 6.07 -8.19 4.75
C ILE A 119 4.84 -8.83 5.42
N ALA A 120 5.06 -9.66 6.45
CA ALA A 120 3.99 -10.31 7.18
C ALA A 120 3.09 -9.31 7.92
N LEU A 121 3.66 -8.29 8.57
CA LEU A 121 2.93 -7.26 9.30
C LEU A 121 2.12 -6.38 8.35
N PHE A 122 2.66 -5.99 7.21
CA PHE A 122 1.93 -5.21 6.22
C PHE A 122 0.65 -5.94 5.76
N TYR A 123 0.78 -7.20 5.35
CA TYR A 123 -0.39 -7.98 4.94
C TYR A 123 -1.33 -8.31 6.09
N THR A 124 -0.83 -8.46 7.30
CA THR A 124 -1.66 -8.61 8.50
C THR A 124 -2.47 -7.34 8.77
N GLY A 125 -1.87 -6.15 8.60
CA GLY A 125 -2.56 -4.86 8.68
C GLY A 125 -3.68 -4.71 7.65
N MET A 126 -3.44 -5.13 6.41
CA MET A 126 -4.48 -5.15 5.37
C MET A 126 -5.59 -6.16 5.69
N ALA A 127 -5.25 -7.36 6.16
CA ALA A 127 -6.23 -8.36 6.58
C ALA A 127 -7.06 -7.87 7.78
N PHE A 128 -6.43 -7.21 8.73
CA PHE A 128 -7.11 -6.57 9.86
C PHE A 128 -8.11 -5.51 9.39
N ALA A 129 -7.73 -4.66 8.43
CA ALA A 129 -8.63 -3.69 7.83
C ALA A 129 -9.83 -4.38 7.16
N TYR A 130 -9.59 -5.42 6.36
CA TYR A 130 -10.64 -6.11 5.60
C TYR A 130 -11.62 -6.88 6.50
N TYR A 131 -11.11 -7.67 7.46
CA TYR A 131 -11.95 -8.58 8.24
C TYR A 131 -12.55 -7.94 9.50
N LEU A 132 -11.90 -6.92 10.06
CA LEU A 132 -12.33 -6.29 11.31
C LEU A 132 -12.83 -4.86 11.10
N VAL A 133 -12.03 -4.01 10.46
CA VAL A 133 -12.33 -2.57 10.39
C VAL A 133 -13.49 -2.29 9.45
N PHE A 134 -13.51 -2.86 8.25
CA PHE A 134 -14.58 -2.64 7.28
C PHE A 134 -15.95 -3.06 7.79
N PRO A 135 -16.16 -4.28 8.32
CA PRO A 135 -17.43 -4.67 8.89
C PRO A 135 -17.92 -3.72 9.99
N LEU A 136 -16.99 -3.28 10.85
CA LEU A 136 -17.32 -2.38 11.95
C LEU A 136 -17.76 -0.99 11.45
N ILE A 137 -17.01 -0.42 10.51
CA ILE A 137 -17.28 0.90 9.93
C ILE A 137 -18.58 0.88 9.13
N PHE A 138 -18.79 -0.12 8.26
CA PHE A 138 -20.00 -0.18 7.43
C PHE A 138 -21.25 -0.46 8.27
N LYS A 139 -21.15 -1.31 9.30
CA LYS A 139 -22.23 -1.50 10.26
C LYS A 139 -22.57 -0.21 11.00
N PHE A 140 -21.54 0.57 11.40
CA PHE A 140 -21.74 1.86 12.04
C PHE A 140 -22.42 2.85 11.09
N PHE A 141 -21.98 2.99 9.84
CA PHE A 141 -22.58 3.89 8.87
C PHE A 141 -24.02 3.52 8.55
N ALA A 142 -24.31 2.23 8.38
CA ALA A 142 -25.67 1.77 8.17
C ALA A 142 -26.59 2.08 9.35
N ALA A 143 -26.10 1.94 10.60
CA ALA A 143 -26.85 2.24 11.81
C ALA A 143 -27.01 3.76 12.06
N ALA A 144 -26.04 4.57 11.62
CA ALA A 144 -26.05 6.03 11.78
C ALA A 144 -26.88 6.75 10.70
N THR A 145 -27.34 6.06 9.66
CA THR A 145 -28.13 6.65 8.59
C THR A 145 -29.49 7.12 9.12
N PRO A 146 -29.85 8.41 9.00
CA PRO A 146 -31.11 8.94 9.50
C PRO A 146 -32.33 8.30 8.80
N ALA A 147 -33.47 8.24 9.51
CA ALA A 147 -34.72 7.76 8.92
C ALA A 147 -35.14 8.60 7.72
N GLY A 148 -35.45 7.96 6.60
CA GLY A 148 -35.85 8.64 5.35
C GLY A 148 -34.69 9.02 4.44
N VAL A 149 -33.43 8.67 4.78
CA VAL A 149 -32.27 8.84 3.91
C VAL A 149 -31.90 7.50 3.29
N GLU A 150 -31.87 7.43 1.95
CA GLU A 150 -31.39 6.26 1.23
C GLU A 150 -29.88 6.34 1.02
N MET A 151 -29.19 5.26 1.32
CA MET A 151 -27.73 5.15 1.17
C MET A 151 -27.38 4.78 -0.28
N MET A 152 -27.09 5.78 -1.13
CA MET A 152 -26.61 5.61 -2.50
C MET A 152 -25.09 5.81 -2.53
N THR A 153 -24.34 4.73 -2.41
CA THR A 153 -22.88 4.80 -2.33
C THR A 153 -22.27 4.89 -3.73
N ASP A 154 -21.51 5.96 -3.99
CA ASP A 154 -20.73 6.10 -5.22
C ASP A 154 -19.54 5.13 -5.24
N ILE A 155 -19.32 4.47 -6.40
CA ILE A 155 -18.27 3.45 -6.56
C ILE A 155 -16.86 4.02 -6.37
N THR A 156 -16.62 5.26 -6.82
CA THR A 156 -15.30 5.89 -6.72
C THR A 156 -14.98 6.25 -5.28
N SER A 157 -15.92 6.93 -4.62
CA SER A 157 -15.77 7.33 -3.21
C SER A 157 -15.59 6.14 -2.28
N TYR A 158 -16.35 5.06 -2.52
CA TYR A 158 -16.19 3.81 -1.79
C TYR A 158 -14.79 3.23 -1.94
N LEU A 159 -14.31 3.06 -3.17
CA LEU A 159 -13.00 2.47 -3.41
C LEU A 159 -11.86 3.34 -2.92
N ASP A 160 -11.97 4.65 -3.03
CA ASP A 160 -10.96 5.57 -2.47
C ASP A 160 -10.87 5.45 -0.95
N PHE A 161 -12.01 5.33 -0.27
CA PHE A 161 -12.07 5.09 1.16
C PHE A 161 -11.42 3.74 1.54
N VAL A 162 -11.80 2.66 0.86
CA VAL A 162 -11.25 1.31 1.11
C VAL A 162 -9.75 1.26 0.86
N MET A 163 -9.27 1.83 -0.24
CA MET A 163 -7.85 1.87 -0.59
C MET A 163 -7.05 2.67 0.44
N THR A 164 -7.60 3.79 0.91
CA THR A 164 -6.99 4.61 1.97
C THR A 164 -6.84 3.81 3.26
N LEU A 165 -7.86 3.07 3.66
CA LEU A 165 -7.79 2.23 4.87
C LEU A 165 -6.79 1.08 4.72
N PHE A 166 -6.77 0.39 3.58
CA PHE A 166 -5.77 -0.66 3.35
C PHE A 166 -4.35 -0.12 3.47
N PHE A 167 -4.08 1.02 2.84
CA PHE A 167 -2.77 1.64 2.90
C PHE A 167 -2.43 2.11 4.32
N ALA A 168 -3.38 2.77 5.00
CA ALA A 168 -3.18 3.28 6.35
C ALA A 168 -2.90 2.14 7.35
N PHE A 169 -3.67 1.07 7.33
CA PHE A 169 -3.44 -0.07 8.24
C PHE A 169 -2.20 -0.88 7.85
N GLY A 170 -1.93 -1.06 6.55
CA GLY A 170 -0.70 -1.69 6.10
C GLY A 170 0.54 -0.95 6.61
N VAL A 171 0.59 0.37 6.47
CA VAL A 171 1.69 1.21 6.96
C VAL A 171 1.70 1.30 8.48
N ALA A 172 0.55 1.38 9.16
CA ALA A 172 0.50 1.45 10.61
C ALA A 172 1.08 0.18 11.27
N PHE A 173 0.91 -0.97 10.66
CA PHE A 173 1.50 -2.22 11.16
C PHE A 173 3.01 -2.31 10.91
N GLU A 174 3.60 -1.44 10.08
CA GLU A 174 5.07 -1.30 9.94
C GLU A 174 5.71 -0.48 11.07
N ILE A 175 4.92 0.28 11.86
CA ILE A 175 5.46 1.13 12.96
C ILE A 175 6.35 0.32 13.92
N PRO A 176 6.00 -0.89 14.39
CA PRO A 176 6.86 -1.66 15.28
C PRO A 176 8.22 -1.96 14.66
N VAL A 177 8.26 -2.29 13.36
CA VAL A 177 9.52 -2.56 12.65
C VAL A 177 10.34 -1.28 12.49
N ALA A 178 9.68 -0.17 12.15
CA ALA A 178 10.32 1.14 12.06
C ALA A 178 10.95 1.57 13.40
N VAL A 179 10.26 1.34 14.52
CA VAL A 179 10.78 1.62 15.87
C VAL A 179 12.00 0.75 16.18
N VAL A 180 11.95 -0.55 15.89
CA VAL A 180 13.10 -1.44 16.07
C VAL A 180 14.29 -0.95 15.25
N LEU A 181 14.08 -0.55 14.00
CA LEU A 181 15.13 0.03 13.16
C LEU A 181 15.73 1.29 13.76
N LEU A 182 14.89 2.22 14.25
CA LEU A 182 15.36 3.49 14.84
C LEU A 182 16.16 3.29 16.13
N VAL A 183 15.87 2.24 16.89
CA VAL A 183 16.62 1.91 18.13
C VAL A 183 17.98 1.28 17.81
N TRP A 184 18.11 0.64 16.63
CA TRP A 184 19.30 -0.10 16.22
C TRP A 184 20.28 0.70 15.33
N ILE A 185 19.86 1.85 14.79
CA ILE A 185 20.69 2.80 14.05
C ILE A 185 21.25 3.87 14.99
#